data_01805ad54e539a31c8bd295bbc801ca4
#
_entry.id   01805ad54e539a31c8bd295bbc801ca4
#
_cell.length_a   1.000
_cell.length_b   1.000
_cell.length_c   1.000
_cell.angle_alpha   90.00
_cell.angle_beta   90.00
_cell.angle_gamma   90.00
#
_symmetry.space_group_name_H-M   'P 1'
#
loop_
_entity.id
_entity.type
_entity.pdbx_description
1 polymer ?
#
loop_
_entity_poly.entity_id
_entity_poly.type
_entity_poly.pdbx_seq_one_letter_code
_entity_poly.pdbx_strand_id
1 'polypeptide(L)'
;MTASLPFLGRRAVLVAAALALAGCSSIGPKSAATDIHVMTSGGFTAAYNELRPGFEKTSGHTVKTAYGASMGNAGDSIPSRLARGEPADVVILTRPALDALVEQGKVVPGSQVDLVRSSIGFAVKKGAPKPDIGTVEALKRTLIAAPSIAYSASASGTYYETELLKNLGIEAQVKPKSRRILSERVGTVVARGDAALGLQQVSELLPIEGIDYVGPLPAEVQRVTVFSAGIATGSKQPEAARELIRYLNSPAAAPTIVKTGLEPLAAR
;
A
#
# COMPACT_ATOMS: atom_id res chain seq x y z
N MET A 1 15.66 92.07 -48.37
CA MET A 1 15.66 91.19 -49.52
C MET A 1 16.62 90.09 -49.13
N THR A 2 16.40 88.87 -49.38
CA THR A 2 17.20 87.69 -49.04
C THR A 2 17.13 87.27 -47.58
N ALA A 3 16.25 86.33 -47.31
CA ALA A 3 16.12 85.55 -46.07
C ALA A 3 16.99 84.31 -46.16
N SER A 4 17.79 84.05 -45.11
CA SER A 4 18.56 82.84 -44.92
C SER A 4 17.90 81.99 -43.83
N LEU A 5 17.56 80.74 -44.17
CA LEU A 5 17.09 79.76 -43.22
C LEU A 5 18.26 79.04 -42.52
N PRO A 6 18.18 78.74 -41.23
CA PRO A 6 19.12 77.85 -40.57
C PRO A 6 18.56 76.44 -40.48
N PHE A 7 19.45 75.46 -40.60
CA PHE A 7 19.31 74.02 -40.47
C PHE A 7 18.83 73.56 -39.08
N LEU A 8 17.78 72.78 -39.04
CA LEU A 8 17.40 72.03 -37.82
C LEU A 8 18.03 70.63 -37.84
N GLY A 9 18.88 70.41 -36.84
CA GLY A 9 19.47 69.10 -36.58
C GLY A 9 18.46 68.04 -36.10
N ARG A 10 18.43 66.86 -36.75
CA ARG A 10 17.68 65.69 -36.35
C ARG A 10 18.33 65.04 -35.11
N ARG A 11 17.72 65.15 -33.94
CA ARG A 11 18.05 64.29 -32.80
C ARG A 11 17.23 63.02 -32.92
N ALA A 12 17.89 61.90 -33.18
CA ALA A 12 17.33 60.56 -33.11
C ALA A 12 17.09 60.15 -31.66
N VAL A 13 15.84 59.94 -31.29
CA VAL A 13 15.48 59.35 -29.99
C VAL A 13 15.43 57.86 -30.16
N LEU A 14 16.41 57.15 -29.58
CA LEU A 14 16.41 55.72 -29.46
C LEU A 14 15.45 55.29 -28.26
N VAL A 15 14.30 54.81 -28.58
CA VAL A 15 13.39 54.14 -27.60
C VAL A 15 13.84 52.69 -27.43
N ALA A 16 14.48 52.37 -26.33
CA ALA A 16 14.80 51.02 -25.94
C ALA A 16 13.52 50.35 -25.37
N ALA A 17 12.88 49.50 -26.14
CA ALA A 17 11.78 48.62 -25.67
C ALA A 17 12.37 47.46 -24.87
N ALA A 18 12.33 47.56 -23.54
CA ALA A 18 12.62 46.44 -22.67
C ALA A 18 11.45 45.45 -22.71
N LEU A 19 11.59 44.32 -23.42
CA LEU A 19 10.69 43.18 -23.32
C LEU A 19 10.90 42.47 -21.97
N ALA A 20 10.03 42.75 -21.00
CA ALA A 20 9.90 41.96 -19.81
C ALA A 20 9.24 40.60 -20.19
N LEU A 21 10.05 39.55 -20.32
CA LEU A 21 9.58 38.18 -20.37
C LEU A 21 9.02 37.79 -18.97
N ALA A 22 7.74 38.06 -18.76
CA ALA A 22 7.00 37.51 -17.64
C ALA A 22 6.88 36.03 -17.85
N GLY A 23 7.77 35.25 -17.24
CA GLY A 23 7.65 33.79 -17.12
C GLY A 23 6.37 33.44 -16.35
N CYS A 24 5.28 33.17 -17.07
CA CYS A 24 4.10 32.57 -16.49
C CYS A 24 4.46 31.14 -16.07
N SER A 25 4.97 30.98 -14.84
CA SER A 25 4.90 29.70 -14.15
C SER A 25 3.40 29.37 -14.03
N SER A 26 2.89 28.51 -14.86
CA SER A 26 1.54 27.98 -14.75
C SER A 26 1.43 27.17 -13.45
N ILE A 27 1.20 27.84 -12.33
CA ILE A 27 0.66 27.22 -11.13
C ILE A 27 -0.78 26.87 -11.52
N GLY A 28 -0.97 25.62 -11.98
CA GLY A 28 -2.32 25.09 -12.15
C GLY A 28 -3.12 25.31 -10.88
N PRO A 29 -4.43 25.49 -10.95
CA PRO A 29 -5.25 25.74 -9.76
C PRO A 29 -5.02 24.59 -8.78
N LYS A 30 -4.46 24.91 -7.61
CA LYS A 30 -4.34 23.93 -6.51
C LYS A 30 -5.77 23.49 -6.19
N SER A 31 -6.04 22.21 -6.29
CA SER A 31 -7.34 21.63 -5.93
C SER A 31 -7.74 22.14 -4.55
N ALA A 32 -9.02 22.49 -4.38
CA ALA A 32 -9.52 22.91 -3.06
C ALA A 32 -9.28 21.78 -2.06
N ALA A 33 -8.90 22.14 -0.83
CA ALA A 33 -8.71 21.18 0.25
C ALA A 33 -10.01 20.37 0.46
N THR A 34 -9.88 19.04 0.54
CA THR A 34 -11.04 18.14 0.69
C THR A 34 -10.71 16.94 1.55
N ASP A 35 -11.74 16.28 2.07
CA ASP A 35 -11.63 15.01 2.78
C ASP A 35 -11.62 13.86 1.77
N ILE A 36 -10.62 12.99 1.84
CA ILE A 36 -10.49 11.77 1.03
C ILE A 36 -10.73 10.56 1.93
N HIS A 37 -11.70 9.73 1.61
CA HIS A 37 -11.98 8.49 2.34
C HIS A 37 -11.19 7.34 1.72
N VAL A 38 -10.31 6.73 2.51
CA VAL A 38 -9.45 5.63 2.08
C VAL A 38 -9.79 4.37 2.86
N MET A 39 -9.98 3.26 2.16
CA MET A 39 -9.99 1.93 2.78
C MET A 39 -8.72 1.21 2.40
N THR A 40 -7.91 0.79 3.39
CA THR A 40 -6.63 0.09 3.13
C THR A 40 -6.54 -1.22 3.89
N SER A 41 -5.96 -2.21 3.23
CA SER A 41 -5.71 -3.52 3.83
C SER A 41 -4.34 -3.62 4.50
N GLY A 42 -4.21 -4.62 5.39
CA GLY A 42 -3.07 -4.77 6.29
C GLY A 42 -1.72 -4.71 5.62
N GLY A 43 -1.56 -5.38 4.47
CA GLY A 43 -0.26 -5.48 3.80
C GLY A 43 0.36 -4.16 3.35
N PHE A 44 -0.44 -3.12 3.10
CA PHE A 44 0.08 -1.79 2.75
C PHE A 44 0.00 -0.79 3.93
N THR A 45 -0.63 -1.17 5.04
CA THR A 45 -0.94 -0.25 6.15
C THR A 45 0.28 0.45 6.74
N ALA A 46 1.41 -0.26 6.92
CA ALA A 46 2.60 0.33 7.53
C ALA A 46 3.18 1.45 6.65
N ALA A 47 3.40 1.20 5.37
CA ALA A 47 3.87 2.19 4.41
C ALA A 47 2.87 3.36 4.27
N TYR A 48 1.59 3.05 4.14
CA TYR A 48 0.54 4.05 4.03
C TYR A 48 0.51 5.02 5.23
N ASN A 49 0.61 4.51 6.45
CA ASN A 49 0.57 5.35 7.65
C ASN A 49 1.79 6.28 7.77
N GLU A 50 2.96 5.84 7.30
CA GLU A 50 4.16 6.69 7.24
C GLU A 50 4.09 7.74 6.10
N LEU A 51 3.45 7.41 4.97
CA LEU A 51 3.36 8.28 3.79
C LEU A 51 2.23 9.31 3.90
N ARG A 52 1.09 8.94 4.50
CA ARG A 52 -0.11 9.78 4.59
C ARG A 52 0.15 11.21 5.10
N PRO A 53 0.87 11.43 6.24
CA PRO A 53 1.10 12.78 6.74
C PRO A 53 1.86 13.68 5.75
N GLY A 54 2.78 13.11 4.97
CA GLY A 54 3.49 13.83 3.90
C GLY A 54 2.56 14.27 2.78
N PHE A 55 1.65 13.40 2.37
CA PHE A 55 0.61 13.73 1.40
C PHE A 55 -0.30 14.85 1.91
N GLU A 56 -0.86 14.73 3.10
CA GLU A 56 -1.74 15.74 3.70
C GLU A 56 -1.07 17.11 3.76
N LYS A 57 0.21 17.14 4.17
CA LYS A 57 1.00 18.38 4.25
C LYS A 57 1.23 19.02 2.88
N THR A 58 1.48 18.25 1.84
CA THR A 58 1.84 18.79 0.51
C THR A 58 0.62 19.14 -0.33
N SER A 59 -0.45 18.34 -0.24
CA SER A 59 -1.68 18.55 -1.00
C SER A 59 -2.64 19.55 -0.34
N GLY A 60 -2.66 19.57 1.00
CA GLY A 60 -3.65 20.26 1.80
C GLY A 60 -4.96 19.49 1.99
N HIS A 61 -5.06 18.27 1.45
CA HIS A 61 -6.19 17.38 1.69
C HIS A 61 -6.10 16.73 3.07
N THR A 62 -7.24 16.30 3.60
CA THR A 62 -7.33 15.47 4.81
C THR A 62 -7.71 14.04 4.42
N VAL A 63 -7.06 13.04 5.01
CA VAL A 63 -7.34 11.63 4.69
C VAL A 63 -8.00 10.92 5.86
N LYS A 64 -9.24 10.47 5.67
CA LYS A 64 -9.99 9.63 6.60
C LYS A 64 -9.84 8.17 6.24
N THR A 65 -9.28 7.37 7.14
CA THR A 65 -8.89 6.00 6.83
C THR A 65 -9.71 4.98 7.60
N ALA A 66 -10.22 3.99 6.88
CA ALA A 66 -10.75 2.75 7.41
C ALA A 66 -9.82 1.59 7.07
N TYR A 67 -9.56 0.72 8.05
CA TYR A 67 -8.72 -0.45 7.89
C TYR A 67 -9.57 -1.71 7.79
N GLY A 68 -9.15 -2.68 6.97
CA GLY A 68 -9.86 -3.95 6.84
C GLY A 68 -9.09 -4.98 6.02
N ALA A 69 -9.57 -6.22 6.01
CA ALA A 69 -8.97 -7.26 5.17
C ALA A 69 -9.29 -7.03 3.68
N SER A 70 -8.37 -7.44 2.80
CA SER A 70 -8.57 -7.37 1.33
C SER A 70 -9.73 -8.25 0.86
N MET A 71 -10.05 -9.30 1.58
CA MET A 71 -11.04 -10.30 1.18
C MET A 71 -11.74 -10.89 2.41
N GLY A 72 -12.72 -11.75 2.16
CA GLY A 72 -13.51 -12.39 3.20
C GLY A 72 -14.76 -11.59 3.57
N ASN A 73 -15.56 -12.17 4.44
CA ASN A 73 -16.87 -11.68 4.86
C ASN A 73 -16.88 -11.14 6.30
N ALA A 74 -15.72 -10.94 6.92
CA ALA A 74 -15.64 -10.24 8.21
C ALA A 74 -16.24 -8.84 8.07
N GLY A 75 -16.94 -8.38 9.10
CA GLY A 75 -17.67 -7.11 9.05
C GLY A 75 -16.79 -5.89 8.74
N ASP A 76 -15.50 -5.96 9.05
CA ASP A 76 -14.50 -4.91 8.78
C ASP A 76 -13.75 -5.10 7.47
N SER A 77 -13.96 -6.19 6.72
CA SER A 77 -13.32 -6.37 5.42
C SER A 77 -13.75 -5.27 4.43
N ILE A 78 -12.84 -4.88 3.53
CA ILE A 78 -13.11 -3.83 2.53
C ILE A 78 -14.33 -4.18 1.66
N PRO A 79 -14.47 -5.42 1.14
CA PRO A 79 -15.67 -5.80 0.41
C PRO A 79 -16.97 -5.64 1.23
N SER A 80 -16.96 -6.04 2.52
CA SER A 80 -18.13 -5.92 3.38
C SER A 80 -18.49 -4.46 3.68
N ARG A 81 -17.51 -3.57 3.88
CA ARG A 81 -17.71 -2.13 4.05
C ARG A 81 -18.34 -1.49 2.81
N LEU A 82 -17.80 -1.79 1.64
CA LEU A 82 -18.33 -1.29 0.37
C LEU A 82 -19.74 -1.83 0.07
N ALA A 83 -20.03 -3.07 0.45
CA ALA A 83 -21.35 -3.66 0.30
C ALA A 83 -22.41 -2.94 1.16
N ARG A 84 -22.02 -2.45 2.35
CA ARG A 84 -22.89 -1.63 3.22
C ARG A 84 -22.99 -0.16 2.79
N GLY A 85 -22.28 0.25 1.74
CA GLY A 85 -22.29 1.63 1.26
C GLY A 85 -21.46 2.59 2.11
N GLU A 86 -20.47 2.10 2.88
CA GLU A 86 -19.54 2.99 3.58
C GLU A 86 -18.77 3.84 2.55
N PRO A 87 -18.60 5.15 2.80
CA PRO A 87 -17.94 6.04 1.84
C PRO A 87 -16.50 5.67 1.63
N ALA A 88 -16.08 5.62 0.36
CA ALA A 88 -14.70 5.45 -0.06
C ALA A 88 -14.42 6.25 -1.32
N ASP A 89 -13.25 6.85 -1.39
CA ASP A 89 -12.70 7.47 -2.60
C ASP A 89 -11.58 6.61 -3.18
N VAL A 90 -10.73 6.06 -2.30
CA VAL A 90 -9.65 5.15 -2.66
C VAL A 90 -9.75 3.85 -1.88
N VAL A 91 -9.57 2.74 -2.56
CA VAL A 91 -9.42 1.42 -1.94
C VAL A 91 -8.04 0.86 -2.24
N ILE A 92 -7.36 0.28 -1.23
CA ILE A 92 -6.01 -0.31 -1.36
C ILE A 92 -6.06 -1.73 -0.80
N LEU A 93 -5.95 -2.71 -1.69
CA LEU A 93 -6.06 -4.13 -1.33
C LEU A 93 -5.28 -5.01 -2.31
N THR A 94 -5.33 -6.32 -2.15
CA THR A 94 -4.64 -7.23 -3.08
C THR A 94 -5.19 -7.08 -4.49
N ARG A 95 -4.34 -7.18 -5.51
CA ARG A 95 -4.73 -6.99 -6.91
C ARG A 95 -5.91 -7.88 -7.34
N PRO A 96 -5.95 -9.18 -7.06
CA PRO A 96 -7.11 -10.00 -7.42
C PRO A 96 -8.41 -9.55 -6.74
N ALA A 97 -8.34 -9.11 -5.47
CA ALA A 97 -9.53 -8.60 -4.78
C ALA A 97 -9.98 -7.24 -5.33
N LEU A 98 -9.05 -6.39 -5.77
CA LEU A 98 -9.37 -5.13 -6.45
C LEU A 98 -10.06 -5.40 -7.80
N ASP A 99 -9.54 -6.35 -8.59
CA ASP A 99 -10.14 -6.72 -9.87
C ASP A 99 -11.56 -7.27 -9.69
N ALA A 100 -11.80 -8.10 -8.66
CA ALA A 100 -13.15 -8.55 -8.32
C ALA A 100 -14.10 -7.39 -7.93
N LEU A 101 -13.60 -6.33 -7.29
CA LEU A 101 -14.40 -5.13 -7.01
C LEU A 101 -14.69 -4.31 -8.28
N VAL A 102 -13.80 -4.32 -9.25
CA VAL A 102 -14.06 -3.72 -10.58
C VAL A 102 -15.19 -4.48 -11.29
N GLU A 103 -15.12 -5.81 -11.31
CA GLU A 103 -16.16 -6.66 -11.91
C GLU A 103 -17.53 -6.45 -11.24
N GLN A 104 -17.54 -6.20 -9.93
CA GLN A 104 -18.76 -5.87 -9.16
C GLN A 104 -19.23 -4.42 -9.33
N GLY A 105 -18.55 -3.60 -10.13
CA GLY A 105 -18.88 -2.18 -10.32
C GLY A 105 -18.64 -1.30 -9.08
N LYS A 106 -17.83 -1.75 -8.12
CA LYS A 106 -17.48 -0.99 -6.90
C LYS A 106 -16.24 -0.12 -7.07
N VAL A 107 -15.41 -0.41 -8.07
CA VAL A 107 -14.19 0.32 -8.41
C VAL A 107 -14.26 0.72 -9.89
N VAL A 108 -13.81 1.93 -10.20
CA VAL A 108 -13.81 2.48 -11.56
C VAL A 108 -12.86 1.67 -12.43
N PRO A 109 -13.33 1.09 -13.54
CA PRO A 109 -12.47 0.36 -14.49
C PRO A 109 -11.32 1.23 -14.99
N GLY A 110 -10.10 0.67 -15.05
CA GLY A 110 -8.90 1.37 -15.52
C GLY A 110 -8.28 2.33 -14.48
N SER A 111 -8.84 2.42 -13.26
CA SER A 111 -8.24 3.20 -12.18
C SER A 111 -7.23 2.42 -11.33
N GLN A 112 -7.05 1.12 -11.61
CA GLN A 112 -6.15 0.26 -10.84
C GLN A 112 -4.69 0.64 -11.07
N VAL A 113 -3.95 0.83 -9.98
CA VAL A 113 -2.50 1.09 -9.98
C VAL A 113 -1.84 0.11 -9.02
N ASP A 114 -0.90 -0.70 -9.52
CA ASP A 114 -0.10 -1.58 -8.70
C ASP A 114 0.94 -0.75 -7.94
N LEU A 115 0.92 -0.85 -6.60
CA LEU A 115 1.78 -0.04 -5.74
C LEU A 115 3.03 -0.81 -5.30
N VAL A 116 2.84 -2.03 -4.80
CA VAL A 116 3.91 -2.79 -4.14
C VAL A 116 3.74 -4.29 -4.31
N ARG A 117 4.88 -5.02 -4.18
CA ARG A 117 4.92 -6.45 -3.91
C ARG A 117 5.17 -6.70 -2.43
N SER A 118 4.54 -7.72 -1.89
CA SER A 118 4.70 -8.16 -0.50
C SER A 118 4.96 -9.66 -0.45
N SER A 119 5.98 -10.05 0.29
CA SER A 119 6.33 -11.46 0.57
C SER A 119 5.67 -11.93 1.86
N ILE A 120 5.49 -13.24 1.98
CA ILE A 120 5.01 -13.90 3.19
C ILE A 120 6.21 -14.33 4.03
N GLY A 121 6.10 -14.23 5.35
CA GLY A 121 7.14 -14.65 6.28
C GLY A 121 6.58 -15.16 7.59
N PHE A 122 7.50 -15.56 8.46
CA PHE A 122 7.20 -16.06 9.80
C PHE A 122 7.78 -15.17 10.89
N ALA A 123 7.13 -15.21 12.04
CA ALA A 123 7.58 -14.60 13.28
C ALA A 123 7.40 -15.56 14.47
N VAL A 124 8.23 -15.39 15.47
CA VAL A 124 8.13 -16.01 16.79
C VAL A 124 8.01 -14.93 17.86
N LYS A 125 7.63 -15.31 19.08
CA LYS A 125 7.65 -14.39 20.23
C LYS A 125 9.08 -13.86 20.45
N LYS A 126 9.22 -12.59 20.80
CA LYS A 126 10.50 -11.96 21.06
C LYS A 126 11.32 -12.77 22.08
N GLY A 127 12.57 -13.05 21.73
CA GLY A 127 13.50 -13.85 22.52
C GLY A 127 13.31 -15.38 22.40
N ALA A 128 12.29 -15.84 21.68
CA ALA A 128 12.18 -17.27 21.39
C ALA A 128 13.19 -17.70 20.31
N PRO A 129 13.68 -18.95 20.33
CA PRO A 129 14.56 -19.46 19.29
C PRO A 129 13.93 -19.31 17.89
N LYS A 130 14.67 -18.74 16.94
CA LYS A 130 14.23 -18.65 15.56
C LYS A 130 14.43 -19.99 14.88
N PRO A 131 13.39 -20.64 14.39
CA PRO A 131 13.53 -21.90 13.67
C PRO A 131 14.13 -21.67 12.28
N ASP A 132 14.81 -22.71 11.75
CA ASP A 132 15.31 -22.70 10.38
C ASP A 132 14.15 -22.88 9.39
N ILE A 133 14.00 -21.92 8.48
CA ILE A 133 13.03 -21.95 7.37
C ILE A 133 13.70 -21.61 6.02
N GLY A 134 15.05 -21.67 5.96
CA GLY A 134 15.82 -21.22 4.79
C GLY A 134 15.69 -22.10 3.56
N THR A 135 15.17 -23.34 3.70
CA THR A 135 14.89 -24.25 2.59
C THR A 135 13.50 -24.86 2.76
N VAL A 136 12.94 -25.39 1.69
CA VAL A 136 11.63 -26.07 1.72
C VAL A 136 11.61 -27.21 2.76
N GLU A 137 12.68 -28.00 2.83
CA GLU A 137 12.78 -29.11 3.80
C GLU A 137 12.92 -28.62 5.25
N ALA A 138 13.65 -27.53 5.49
CA ALA A 138 13.75 -26.91 6.80
C ALA A 138 12.40 -26.33 7.22
N LEU A 139 11.70 -25.65 6.32
CA LEU A 139 10.33 -25.15 6.54
C LEU A 139 9.36 -26.28 6.91
N LYS A 140 9.39 -27.39 6.18
CA LYS A 140 8.56 -28.58 6.49
C LYS A 140 8.80 -29.07 7.92
N ARG A 141 10.08 -29.28 8.29
CA ARG A 141 10.45 -29.73 9.65
C ARG A 141 9.97 -28.75 10.70
N THR A 142 10.16 -27.43 10.47
CA THR A 142 9.70 -26.37 11.37
C THR A 142 8.21 -26.38 11.55
N LEU A 143 7.42 -26.47 10.48
CA LEU A 143 5.96 -26.50 10.55
C LEU A 143 5.44 -27.78 11.27
N ILE A 144 6.07 -28.92 11.03
CA ILE A 144 5.72 -30.19 11.72
C ILE A 144 6.08 -30.10 13.20
N ALA A 145 7.21 -29.51 13.57
CA ALA A 145 7.67 -29.42 14.96
C ALA A 145 6.97 -28.33 15.78
N ALA A 146 6.47 -27.27 15.14
CA ALA A 146 5.80 -26.17 15.83
C ALA A 146 4.60 -26.66 16.65
N PRO A 147 4.48 -26.29 17.95
CA PRO A 147 3.36 -26.73 18.78
C PRO A 147 2.04 -26.03 18.42
N SER A 148 2.10 -24.82 17.90
CA SER A 148 0.94 -24.06 17.42
C SER A 148 1.34 -23.03 16.37
N ILE A 149 0.45 -22.77 15.41
CA ILE A 149 0.69 -21.84 14.30
C ILE A 149 -0.52 -20.93 14.17
N ALA A 150 -0.30 -19.61 14.12
CA ALA A 150 -1.30 -18.61 13.76
C ALA A 150 -1.10 -18.14 12.32
N TYR A 151 -2.21 -17.98 11.58
CA TYR A 151 -2.20 -17.43 10.22
C TYR A 151 -3.40 -16.51 9.99
N SER A 152 -3.27 -15.52 9.10
CA SER A 152 -4.33 -14.54 8.86
C SER A 152 -5.51 -15.10 8.07
N ALA A 153 -6.67 -14.49 8.20
CA ALA A 153 -7.83 -14.77 7.34
C ALA A 153 -7.75 -14.05 5.97
N SER A 154 -6.63 -13.39 5.67
CA SER A 154 -6.39 -12.66 4.42
C SER A 154 -5.52 -13.48 3.45
N ALA A 155 -4.95 -12.83 2.42
CA ALA A 155 -4.27 -13.48 1.30
C ALA A 155 -3.16 -14.47 1.70
N SER A 156 -2.27 -14.10 2.64
CA SER A 156 -1.18 -14.96 3.09
C SER A 156 -1.68 -16.23 3.78
N GLY A 157 -2.70 -16.10 4.62
CA GLY A 157 -3.26 -17.24 5.34
C GLY A 157 -4.13 -18.12 4.43
N THR A 158 -4.83 -17.53 3.47
CA THR A 158 -5.54 -18.32 2.46
C THR A 158 -4.56 -19.18 1.67
N TYR A 159 -3.45 -18.61 1.20
CA TYR A 159 -2.38 -19.37 0.54
C TYR A 159 -1.83 -20.49 1.44
N TYR A 160 -1.54 -20.18 2.71
CA TYR A 160 -1.06 -21.17 3.68
C TYR A 160 -2.00 -22.37 3.80
N GLU A 161 -3.30 -22.09 4.03
CA GLU A 161 -4.31 -23.10 4.31
C GLU A 161 -4.69 -23.93 3.08
N THR A 162 -4.80 -23.29 1.91
CA THR A 162 -5.36 -23.93 0.71
C THR A 162 -4.31 -24.53 -0.23
N GLU A 163 -3.08 -24.01 -0.22
CA GLU A 163 -2.05 -24.40 -1.17
C GLU A 163 -0.75 -24.87 -0.49
N LEU A 164 -0.14 -24.04 0.39
CA LEU A 164 1.20 -24.30 0.92
C LEU A 164 1.29 -25.64 1.65
N LEU A 165 0.37 -25.92 2.59
CA LEU A 165 0.39 -27.17 3.37
C LEU A 165 0.20 -28.41 2.49
N LYS A 166 -0.62 -28.31 1.45
CA LYS A 166 -0.83 -29.39 0.46
C LYS A 166 0.41 -29.60 -0.39
N ASN A 167 0.99 -28.53 -0.92
CA ASN A 167 2.19 -28.58 -1.76
C ASN A 167 3.39 -29.17 -1.00
N LEU A 168 3.46 -28.92 0.30
CA LEU A 168 4.46 -29.51 1.19
C LEU A 168 4.13 -30.94 1.62
N GLY A 169 2.91 -31.42 1.40
CA GLY A 169 2.48 -32.78 1.80
C GLY A 169 2.34 -32.97 3.32
N ILE A 170 2.08 -31.88 4.07
CA ILE A 170 2.05 -31.89 5.54
C ILE A 170 0.70 -31.41 6.13
N GLU A 171 -0.32 -31.24 5.30
CA GLU A 171 -1.62 -30.67 5.73
C GLU A 171 -2.20 -31.42 6.92
N ALA A 172 -2.26 -32.76 6.87
CA ALA A 172 -2.84 -33.57 7.93
C ALA A 172 -2.14 -33.42 9.30
N GLN A 173 -0.82 -33.15 9.29
CA GLN A 173 -0.01 -33.02 10.50
C GLN A 173 -0.05 -31.60 11.09
N VAL A 174 -0.21 -30.58 10.25
CA VAL A 174 -0.03 -29.17 10.61
C VAL A 174 -1.37 -28.45 10.81
N LYS A 175 -2.38 -28.75 10.01
CA LYS A 175 -3.70 -28.11 10.09
C LYS A 175 -4.38 -28.20 11.46
N PRO A 176 -4.34 -29.32 12.21
CA PRO A 176 -4.99 -29.42 13.53
C PRO A 176 -4.43 -28.47 14.59
N LYS A 177 -3.19 -28.00 14.43
CA LYS A 177 -2.52 -27.07 15.34
C LYS A 177 -2.38 -25.66 14.76
N SER A 178 -3.01 -25.40 13.63
CA SER A 178 -3.05 -24.11 12.96
C SER A 178 -4.36 -23.38 13.26
N ARG A 179 -4.26 -22.10 13.68
CA ARG A 179 -5.40 -21.27 14.03
C ARG A 179 -5.51 -20.07 13.07
N ARG A 180 -6.66 -19.95 12.42
CA ARG A 180 -7.00 -18.80 11.58
C ARG A 180 -7.41 -17.61 12.42
N ILE A 181 -6.75 -16.48 12.24
CA ILE A 181 -6.99 -15.20 12.94
C ILE A 181 -7.82 -14.30 12.03
N LEU A 182 -8.99 -13.87 12.51
CA LEU A 182 -9.99 -13.19 11.68
C LEU A 182 -9.79 -11.68 11.59
N SER A 183 -9.59 -11.00 12.75
CA SER A 183 -9.66 -9.54 12.82
C SER A 183 -8.48 -8.86 13.50
N GLU A 184 -7.58 -9.60 14.16
CA GLU A 184 -6.34 -9.04 14.72
C GLU A 184 -5.11 -9.44 13.89
N ARG A 185 -4.00 -8.75 14.10
CA ARG A 185 -2.74 -9.10 13.43
C ARG A 185 -2.14 -10.36 14.05
N VAL A 186 -1.67 -11.26 13.21
CA VAL A 186 -1.04 -12.52 13.65
C VAL A 186 0.15 -12.27 14.57
N GLY A 187 0.97 -11.25 14.26
CA GLY A 187 2.10 -10.87 15.11
C GLY A 187 1.69 -10.52 16.55
N THR A 188 0.51 -9.91 16.76
CA THR A 188 0.00 -9.61 18.11
C THR A 188 -0.34 -10.88 18.87
N VAL A 189 -0.92 -11.88 18.20
CA VAL A 189 -1.22 -13.20 18.79
C VAL A 189 0.07 -13.90 19.23
N VAL A 190 1.11 -13.84 18.40
CA VAL A 190 2.43 -14.41 18.70
C VAL A 190 3.12 -13.66 19.83
N ALA A 191 3.05 -12.33 19.85
CA ALA A 191 3.66 -11.50 20.91
C ALA A 191 3.10 -11.83 22.29
N ARG A 192 1.79 -12.10 22.40
CA ARG A 192 1.16 -12.55 23.66
C ARG A 192 1.54 -13.98 24.04
N GLY A 193 2.06 -14.77 23.12
CA GLY A 193 2.37 -16.19 23.32
C GLY A 193 1.20 -17.14 23.06
N ASP A 194 0.12 -16.66 22.43
CA ASP A 194 -1.06 -17.45 22.08
C ASP A 194 -0.82 -18.38 20.86
N ALA A 195 0.30 -18.21 20.17
CA ALA A 195 0.82 -19.10 19.15
C ALA A 195 2.37 -19.06 19.18
N ALA A 196 2.98 -20.23 18.93
CA ALA A 196 4.44 -20.34 18.91
C ALA A 196 5.03 -19.79 17.61
N LEU A 197 4.31 -19.89 16.51
CA LEU A 197 4.73 -19.44 15.18
C LEU A 197 3.60 -18.69 14.51
N GLY A 198 3.90 -17.59 13.85
CA GLY A 198 2.92 -16.79 13.12
C GLY A 198 3.33 -16.55 11.67
N LEU A 199 2.38 -16.74 10.74
CA LEU A 199 2.55 -16.49 9.31
C LEU A 199 1.66 -15.32 8.86
N GLN A 200 2.27 -14.31 8.24
CA GLN A 200 1.57 -13.17 7.65
C GLN A 200 2.44 -12.50 6.57
N GLN A 201 1.93 -11.45 5.91
CA GLN A 201 2.77 -10.59 5.08
C GLN A 201 3.91 -10.00 5.91
N VAL A 202 5.11 -9.94 5.36
CA VAL A 202 6.30 -9.38 6.06
C VAL A 202 6.02 -7.96 6.56
N SER A 203 5.38 -7.14 5.76
CA SER A 203 5.00 -5.76 6.11
C SER A 203 3.99 -5.64 7.26
N GLU A 204 3.27 -6.71 7.57
CA GLU A 204 2.35 -6.76 8.72
C GLU A 204 3.04 -7.28 9.98
N LEU A 205 4.12 -8.07 9.84
CA LEU A 205 4.91 -8.59 10.96
C LEU A 205 5.91 -7.56 11.48
N LEU A 206 6.68 -6.91 10.59
CA LEU A 206 7.78 -6.03 10.97
C LEU A 206 7.42 -4.91 11.97
N PRO A 207 6.24 -4.26 11.89
CA PRO A 207 5.88 -3.18 12.83
C PRO A 207 5.36 -3.68 14.18
N ILE A 208 5.27 -4.99 14.41
CA ILE A 208 4.70 -5.53 15.65
C ILE A 208 5.80 -5.66 16.71
N GLU A 209 5.61 -4.95 17.81
CA GLU A 209 6.46 -5.13 18.99
C GLU A 209 6.19 -6.49 19.67
N GLY A 210 7.22 -7.04 20.33
CA GLY A 210 7.08 -8.30 21.07
C GLY A 210 7.21 -9.57 20.22
N ILE A 211 7.61 -9.46 18.97
CA ILE A 211 7.99 -10.59 18.11
C ILE A 211 9.40 -10.43 17.58
N ASP A 212 9.99 -11.54 17.17
CA ASP A 212 11.17 -11.60 16.32
C ASP A 212 10.80 -12.15 14.96
N TYR A 213 11.06 -11.37 13.92
CA TYR A 213 10.92 -11.82 12.54
C TYR A 213 11.94 -12.93 12.24
N VAL A 214 11.45 -14.08 11.75
CA VAL A 214 12.29 -15.24 11.43
C VAL A 214 12.90 -15.12 10.05
N GLY A 215 12.06 -14.82 9.05
CA GLY A 215 12.46 -14.71 7.65
C GLY A 215 11.27 -14.87 6.70
N PRO A 216 11.49 -14.65 5.38
CA PRO A 216 10.49 -14.95 4.36
C PRO A 216 10.39 -16.46 4.13
N LEU A 217 9.32 -16.90 3.47
CA LEU A 217 9.24 -18.26 2.92
C LEU A 217 10.39 -18.49 1.91
N PRO A 218 10.88 -19.73 1.75
CA PRO A 218 11.80 -20.09 0.66
C PRO A 218 11.21 -19.70 -0.70
N ALA A 219 12.06 -19.30 -1.63
CA ALA A 219 11.65 -18.76 -2.94
C ALA A 219 10.73 -19.71 -3.71
N GLU A 220 10.97 -21.03 -3.62
CA GLU A 220 10.24 -22.09 -4.32
C GLU A 220 8.78 -22.21 -3.88
N VAL A 221 8.48 -21.77 -2.66
CA VAL A 221 7.15 -21.80 -2.06
C VAL A 221 6.68 -20.42 -1.62
N GLN A 222 7.36 -19.37 -2.04
CA GLN A 222 6.94 -18.00 -1.77
C GLN A 222 5.76 -17.61 -2.66
N ARG A 223 4.74 -17.00 -2.06
CA ARG A 223 3.67 -16.34 -2.79
C ARG A 223 3.82 -14.82 -2.63
N VAL A 224 4.23 -14.16 -3.69
CA VAL A 224 4.29 -12.70 -3.72
C VAL A 224 2.88 -12.15 -3.98
N THR A 225 2.44 -11.24 -3.11
CA THR A 225 1.14 -10.56 -3.22
C THR A 225 1.36 -9.15 -3.75
N VAL A 226 0.68 -8.78 -4.83
CA VAL A 226 0.62 -7.38 -5.30
C VAL A 226 -0.50 -6.67 -4.55
N PHE A 227 -0.18 -5.51 -3.96
CA PHE A 227 -1.17 -4.58 -3.42
C PHE A 227 -1.33 -3.41 -4.38
N SER A 228 -2.59 -3.12 -4.70
CA SER A 228 -2.97 -2.12 -5.71
C SER A 228 -4.00 -1.17 -5.14
N ALA A 229 -3.98 0.06 -5.64
CA ALA A 229 -4.99 1.07 -5.36
C ALA A 229 -5.98 1.19 -6.52
N GLY A 230 -7.22 1.58 -6.21
CA GLY A 230 -8.24 1.92 -7.19
C GLY A 230 -9.19 2.99 -6.66
N ILE A 231 -9.90 3.66 -7.58
CA ILE A 231 -10.88 4.70 -7.24
C ILE A 231 -12.24 4.02 -7.09
N ALA A 232 -12.90 4.24 -5.95
CA ALA A 232 -14.25 3.72 -5.73
C ALA A 232 -15.25 4.39 -6.67
N THR A 233 -16.21 3.63 -7.22
CA THR A 233 -17.21 4.16 -8.17
C THR A 233 -18.08 5.26 -7.55
N GLY A 234 -18.31 5.21 -6.22
CA GLY A 234 -19.06 6.25 -5.49
C GLY A 234 -18.21 7.44 -5.03
N SER A 235 -16.94 7.54 -5.45
CA SER A 235 -16.05 8.64 -5.04
C SER A 235 -16.63 10.00 -5.44
N LYS A 236 -16.66 10.91 -4.48
CA LYS A 236 -17.02 12.31 -4.69
C LYS A 236 -15.79 13.20 -4.90
N GLN A 237 -14.58 12.64 -4.77
CA GLN A 237 -13.29 13.33 -4.87
C GLN A 237 -12.32 12.61 -5.83
N PRO A 238 -12.72 12.30 -7.08
CA PRO A 238 -11.92 11.45 -7.96
C PRO A 238 -10.57 12.05 -8.33
N GLU A 239 -10.43 13.39 -8.41
CA GLU A 239 -9.14 14.04 -8.71
C GLU A 239 -8.19 13.97 -7.52
N ALA A 240 -8.66 14.24 -6.31
CA ALA A 240 -7.87 14.11 -5.08
C ALA A 240 -7.49 12.63 -4.82
N ALA A 241 -8.38 11.68 -5.17
CA ALA A 241 -8.09 10.26 -5.14
C ALA A 241 -6.94 9.88 -6.09
N ARG A 242 -6.95 10.40 -7.34
CA ARG A 242 -5.84 10.21 -8.29
C ARG A 242 -4.53 10.82 -7.78
N GLU A 243 -4.60 11.99 -7.16
CA GLU A 243 -3.44 12.66 -6.57
C GLU A 243 -2.81 11.81 -5.46
N LEU A 244 -3.62 11.26 -4.55
CA LEU A 244 -3.15 10.36 -3.50
C LEU A 244 -2.51 9.09 -4.11
N ILE A 245 -3.14 8.45 -5.09
CA ILE A 245 -2.60 7.25 -5.72
C ILE A 245 -1.26 7.55 -6.39
N ARG A 246 -1.13 8.68 -7.11
CA ARG A 246 0.14 9.10 -7.70
C ARG A 246 1.23 9.34 -6.64
N TYR A 247 0.87 9.98 -5.53
CA TYR A 247 1.80 10.21 -4.42
C TYR A 247 2.30 8.88 -3.83
N LEU A 248 1.41 7.94 -3.54
CA LEU A 248 1.75 6.62 -3.00
C LEU A 248 2.61 5.78 -3.97
N ASN A 249 2.47 5.99 -5.27
CA ASN A 249 3.23 5.31 -6.33
C ASN A 249 4.44 6.13 -6.84
N SER A 250 4.81 7.20 -6.14
CA SER A 250 5.91 8.05 -6.56
C SER A 250 7.29 7.48 -6.19
N PRO A 251 8.36 7.81 -6.91
CA PRO A 251 9.72 7.46 -6.51
C PRO A 251 10.09 7.95 -5.11
N ALA A 252 9.51 9.07 -4.66
CA ALA A 252 9.73 9.62 -3.31
C ALA A 252 9.14 8.72 -2.20
N ALA A 253 8.13 7.91 -2.50
CA ALA A 253 7.55 6.95 -1.56
C ALA A 253 8.41 5.69 -1.39
N ALA A 254 9.27 5.36 -2.36
CA ALA A 254 10.02 4.10 -2.40
C ALA A 254 10.86 3.83 -1.14
N PRO A 255 11.62 4.77 -0.55
CA PRO A 255 12.38 4.50 0.67
C PRO A 255 11.51 4.07 1.85
N THR A 256 10.34 4.71 2.05
CA THR A 256 9.38 4.34 3.08
C THR A 256 8.79 2.96 2.82
N ILE A 257 8.44 2.65 1.58
CA ILE A 257 7.91 1.35 1.17
C ILE A 257 8.91 0.24 1.49
N VAL A 258 10.18 0.39 1.09
CA VAL A 258 11.25 -0.59 1.35
C VAL A 258 11.48 -0.77 2.86
N LYS A 259 11.53 0.31 3.64
CA LYS A 259 11.69 0.29 5.09
C LYS A 259 10.62 -0.56 5.78
N THR A 260 9.40 -0.58 5.23
CA THR A 260 8.27 -1.36 5.77
C THR A 260 8.20 -2.81 5.27
N GLY A 261 9.23 -3.30 4.58
CA GLY A 261 9.33 -4.69 4.12
C GLY A 261 8.55 -4.98 2.83
N LEU A 262 8.27 -3.94 2.05
CA LEU A 262 7.62 -4.03 0.75
C LEU A 262 8.59 -3.71 -0.39
N GLU A 263 8.30 -4.23 -1.58
CA GLU A 263 9.01 -3.90 -2.81
C GLU A 263 8.16 -2.92 -3.65
N PRO A 264 8.62 -1.70 -3.93
CA PRO A 264 7.85 -0.74 -4.71
C PRO A 264 7.72 -1.18 -6.17
N LEU A 265 6.55 -0.94 -6.76
CA LEU A 265 6.25 -1.11 -8.18
C LEU A 265 6.10 0.25 -8.88
N ALA A 266 6.81 1.28 -8.40
CA ALA A 266 6.73 2.63 -8.95
C ALA A 266 6.72 2.61 -10.48
N ALA A 267 5.85 3.42 -11.08
CA ALA A 267 5.77 3.59 -12.53
C ALA A 267 7.16 3.93 -13.09
N ARG A 268 7.62 3.12 -14.03
CA ARG A 268 8.85 3.36 -14.78
C ARG A 268 8.69 4.54 -15.71
#